data_5997ff535f9a0bb490d99afd780b61f2
#
_entry.id   5997ff535f9a0bb490d99afd780b61f2
#
_cell.length_a   1.000
_cell.length_b   1.000
_cell.length_c   1.000
_cell.angle_alpha   90.00
_cell.angle_beta   90.00
_cell.angle_gamma   90.00
#
_symmetry.space_group_name_H-M   'P 1'
#
loop_
_entity.id
_entity.type
_entity.pdbx_description
1 polymer ?
#
loop_
_entity_poly.entity_id
_entity_poly.type
_entity_poly.pdbx_seq_one_letter_code
_entity_poly.pdbx_strand_id
1 'polypeptide(L)'
;MTQTRTKARTAAAPKRESAFAERFALFAECLLTGVWIAVASLPVVTYPAAFAAGSRHLRRRTAHLGGGWREFVADYRSALRGGWIAGLAGWAAALAVWVDVQAVRAGIPGGPVVGAVGLFALIGLVVAGLRAAAVWEPGASWRELLGAAGRRTVLDPAGSFLLVGGVAVVACSAWFILPLAVPVLGAVAAAALAVEERGRHR
;
A
#
# COMPACT_ATOMS: atom_id res chain seq x y z
N MET A 1 55.55 -34.78 23.70
CA MET A 1 55.47 -33.71 22.68
C MET A 1 54.23 -33.93 21.82
N THR A 2 53.11 -33.31 22.19
CA THR A 2 51.83 -33.50 21.55
C THR A 2 51.50 -32.23 20.80
N GLN A 3 51.63 -32.24 19.47
CA GLN A 3 51.28 -31.11 18.63
C GLN A 3 49.78 -31.00 18.48
N THR A 4 49.18 -30.00 19.08
CA THR A 4 47.81 -29.57 18.88
C THR A 4 47.72 -28.82 17.56
N ARG A 5 47.27 -29.50 16.51
CA ARG A 5 47.02 -28.95 15.17
C ARG A 5 45.76 -28.10 15.22
N THR A 6 45.91 -26.81 15.43
CA THR A 6 44.83 -25.81 15.34
C THR A 6 44.32 -25.75 13.90
N LYS A 7 43.15 -26.34 13.68
CA LYS A 7 42.46 -26.32 12.39
C LYS A 7 41.96 -24.90 12.17
N ALA A 8 42.70 -24.10 11.39
CA ALA A 8 42.28 -22.81 10.92
C ALA A 8 41.00 -23.00 10.12
N ARG A 9 39.88 -22.62 10.68
CA ARG A 9 38.58 -22.61 10.05
C ARG A 9 38.55 -21.42 9.10
N THR A 10 38.83 -21.69 7.85
CA THR A 10 38.72 -20.72 6.74
C THR A 10 37.28 -20.23 6.67
N ALA A 11 37.05 -19.06 7.21
CA ALA A 11 35.79 -18.34 7.03
C ALA A 11 35.79 -17.71 5.64
N ALA A 12 35.40 -18.49 4.64
CA ALA A 12 35.20 -18.00 3.27
C ALA A 12 33.78 -17.47 3.13
N ALA A 13 33.69 -16.18 2.93
CA ALA A 13 32.67 -15.39 2.25
C ALA A 13 31.35 -16.06 1.83
N PRO A 14 30.24 -15.68 2.45
CA PRO A 14 28.96 -15.69 1.77
C PRO A 14 28.21 -14.36 1.90
N LYS A 15 28.84 -13.23 1.55
CA LYS A 15 28.14 -11.93 1.62
C LYS A 15 27.21 -11.67 0.43
N ARG A 16 27.45 -12.25 -0.74
CA ARG A 16 26.60 -12.05 -1.93
C ARG A 16 25.38 -12.97 -1.96
N GLU A 17 25.53 -14.23 -1.61
CA GLU A 17 24.41 -15.19 -1.56
C GLU A 17 23.41 -14.84 -0.46
N SER A 18 23.89 -14.36 0.70
CA SER A 18 23.01 -13.91 1.78
C SER A 18 22.19 -12.66 1.39
N ALA A 19 22.80 -11.68 0.71
CA ALA A 19 22.10 -10.48 0.27
C ALA A 19 21.05 -10.75 -0.82
N PHE A 20 21.33 -11.69 -1.73
CA PHE A 20 20.35 -12.11 -2.73
C PHE A 20 19.20 -12.88 -2.10
N ALA A 21 19.49 -13.81 -1.20
CA ALA A 21 18.46 -14.58 -0.48
C ALA A 21 17.56 -13.65 0.37
N GLU A 22 18.14 -12.64 1.02
CA GLU A 22 17.40 -11.65 1.80
C GLU A 22 16.46 -10.80 0.91
N ARG A 23 16.96 -10.30 -0.22
CA ARG A 23 16.14 -9.55 -1.18
C ARG A 23 15.04 -10.42 -1.79
N PHE A 24 15.34 -11.67 -2.10
CA PHE A 24 14.35 -12.61 -2.60
C PHE A 24 13.27 -12.92 -1.54
N ALA A 25 13.67 -13.09 -0.29
CA ALA A 25 12.73 -13.29 0.82
C ALA A 25 11.79 -12.06 1.00
N LEU A 26 12.34 -10.84 0.96
CA LEU A 26 11.53 -9.62 0.99
C LEU A 26 10.57 -9.51 -0.21
N PHE A 27 11.03 -9.87 -1.40
CA PHE A 27 10.19 -9.91 -2.58
C PHE A 27 9.05 -10.92 -2.44
N ALA A 28 9.34 -12.14 -1.98
CA ALA A 28 8.33 -13.17 -1.72
C ALA A 28 7.31 -12.71 -0.66
N GLU A 29 7.74 -12.03 0.40
CA GLU A 29 6.85 -11.44 1.41
C GLU A 29 5.96 -10.33 0.83
N CYS A 30 6.48 -9.49 -0.06
CA CYS A 30 5.66 -8.50 -0.76
C CYS A 30 4.58 -9.17 -1.61
N LEU A 31 4.92 -10.24 -2.34
CA LEU A 31 3.95 -11.00 -3.13
C LEU A 31 2.87 -11.63 -2.24
N LEU A 32 3.29 -12.30 -1.17
CA LEU A 32 2.37 -12.94 -0.22
C LEU A 32 1.44 -11.91 0.43
N THR A 33 1.98 -10.76 0.83
CA THR A 33 1.18 -9.65 1.38
C THR A 33 0.19 -9.11 0.36
N GLY A 34 0.58 -9.01 -0.91
CA GLY A 34 -0.31 -8.64 -2.01
C GLY A 34 -1.49 -9.61 -2.16
N VAL A 35 -1.24 -10.92 -2.05
CA VAL A 35 -2.31 -11.95 -2.04
C VAL A 35 -3.25 -11.73 -0.86
N TRP A 36 -2.73 -11.52 0.34
CA TRP A 36 -3.58 -11.29 1.53
C TRP A 36 -4.40 -10.02 1.42
N ILE A 37 -3.83 -8.92 0.90
CA ILE A 37 -4.56 -7.69 0.62
C ILE A 37 -5.67 -7.94 -0.39
N ALA A 38 -5.39 -8.63 -1.49
CA ALA A 38 -6.38 -8.92 -2.53
C ALA A 38 -7.54 -9.74 -1.99
N VAL A 39 -7.27 -10.83 -1.25
CA VAL A 39 -8.30 -11.68 -0.64
C VAL A 39 -9.11 -10.90 0.40
N ALA A 40 -8.46 -10.12 1.26
CA ALA A 40 -9.14 -9.31 2.28
C ALA A 40 -9.93 -8.12 1.69
N SER A 41 -9.65 -7.74 0.44
CA SER A 41 -10.36 -6.68 -0.30
C SER A 41 -11.53 -7.20 -1.14
N LEU A 42 -11.81 -8.51 -1.15
CA LEU A 42 -12.95 -9.07 -1.88
C LEU A 42 -14.29 -8.40 -1.54
N PRO A 43 -14.59 -8.06 -0.25
CA PRO A 43 -15.74 -7.23 0.07
C PRO A 43 -15.47 -5.75 -0.22
N VAL A 44 -15.06 -5.40 -1.37
CA VAL A 44 -14.64 -4.13 -1.99
C VAL A 44 -14.57 -2.89 -1.05
N VAL A 45 -15.48 -2.73 -0.09
CA VAL A 45 -15.51 -1.63 0.90
C VAL A 45 -14.38 -1.75 1.93
N THR A 46 -13.79 -2.94 2.07
CA THR A 46 -12.78 -3.24 3.11
C THR A 46 -11.35 -2.99 2.66
N TYR A 47 -11.14 -2.55 1.40
CA TYR A 47 -9.80 -2.34 0.83
C TYR A 47 -8.88 -1.44 1.69
N PRO A 48 -9.36 -0.37 2.40
CA PRO A 48 -8.45 0.44 3.19
C PRO A 48 -7.92 -0.32 4.41
N ALA A 49 -8.78 -1.15 5.02
CA ALA A 49 -8.40 -1.98 6.16
C ALA A 49 -7.45 -3.11 5.74
N ALA A 50 -7.68 -3.73 4.58
CA ALA A 50 -6.80 -4.75 4.02
C ALA A 50 -5.41 -4.18 3.71
N PHE A 51 -5.36 -2.99 3.09
CA PHE A 51 -4.11 -2.32 2.78
C PHE A 51 -3.36 -1.87 4.05
N ALA A 52 -4.06 -1.37 5.07
CA ALA A 52 -3.48 -1.01 6.36
C ALA A 52 -2.84 -2.22 7.07
N ALA A 53 -3.53 -3.36 7.11
CA ALA A 53 -3.01 -4.61 7.67
C ALA A 53 -1.77 -5.11 6.90
N GLY A 54 -1.82 -5.06 5.56
CA GLY A 54 -0.69 -5.44 4.70
C GLY A 54 0.52 -4.54 4.89
N SER A 55 0.33 -3.23 4.92
CA SER A 55 1.39 -2.26 5.19
C SER A 55 2.03 -2.47 6.56
N ARG A 56 1.22 -2.75 7.59
CA ARG A 56 1.73 -3.05 8.92
C ARG A 56 2.50 -4.36 8.96
N HIS A 57 2.03 -5.39 8.26
CA HIS A 57 2.76 -6.65 8.12
C HIS A 57 4.15 -6.43 7.50
N LEU A 58 4.24 -5.67 6.41
CA LEU A 58 5.52 -5.33 5.78
C LEU A 58 6.43 -4.52 6.71
N ARG A 59 5.91 -3.54 7.47
CA ARG A 59 6.70 -2.81 8.47
C ARG A 59 7.29 -3.72 9.55
N ARG A 60 6.52 -4.70 10.03
CA ARG A 60 7.04 -5.68 11.00
C ARG A 60 8.16 -6.52 10.40
N ARG A 61 8.02 -6.93 9.14
CA ARG A 61 9.04 -7.71 8.43
C ARG A 61 10.32 -6.93 8.22
N THR A 62 10.26 -5.68 7.78
CA THR A 62 11.43 -4.81 7.62
C THR A 62 12.10 -4.49 8.96
N ALA A 63 11.35 -4.47 10.05
CA ALA A 63 11.88 -4.33 11.42
C ALA A 63 12.36 -5.67 12.03
N HIS A 64 12.44 -6.77 11.25
CA HIS A 64 12.79 -8.12 11.70
C HIS A 64 11.89 -8.64 12.85
N LEU A 65 10.70 -8.08 13.02
CA LEU A 65 9.71 -8.56 13.97
C LEU A 65 8.93 -9.72 13.33
N GLY A 66 8.71 -10.78 14.11
CA GLY A 66 7.89 -11.90 13.67
C GLY A 66 6.47 -11.46 13.35
N GLY A 67 5.81 -12.22 12.50
CA GLY A 67 4.41 -11.98 12.13
C GLY A 67 4.00 -12.90 10.99
N GLY A 68 2.71 -13.26 10.95
CA GLY A 68 2.17 -14.16 9.95
C GLY A 68 0.69 -13.85 9.69
N TRP A 69 -0.03 -14.83 9.16
CA TRP A 69 -1.44 -14.70 8.84
C TRP A 69 -2.32 -14.29 10.03
N ARG A 70 -2.04 -14.82 11.24
CA ARG A 70 -2.84 -14.52 12.45
C ARG A 70 -2.76 -13.04 12.83
N GLU A 71 -1.57 -12.46 12.79
CA GLU A 71 -1.32 -11.05 13.05
C GLU A 71 -1.95 -10.17 11.98
N PHE A 72 -1.84 -10.56 10.70
CA PHE A 72 -2.51 -9.86 9.59
C PHE A 72 -4.02 -9.82 9.81
N VAL A 73 -4.66 -10.95 10.15
CA VAL A 73 -6.11 -11.01 10.39
C VAL A 73 -6.52 -10.19 11.62
N ALA A 74 -5.72 -10.18 12.68
CA ALA A 74 -5.97 -9.37 13.86
C ALA A 74 -5.91 -7.86 13.52
N ASP A 75 -4.89 -7.44 12.78
CA ASP A 75 -4.73 -6.07 12.31
C ASP A 75 -5.86 -5.67 11.36
N TYR A 76 -6.22 -6.54 10.42
CA TYR A 76 -7.34 -6.32 9.51
C TYR A 76 -8.66 -6.09 10.25
N ARG A 77 -9.01 -6.95 11.23
CA ARG A 77 -10.22 -6.78 12.04
C ARG A 77 -10.21 -5.48 12.85
N SER A 78 -9.04 -5.09 13.36
CA SER A 78 -8.88 -3.83 14.07
C SER A 78 -9.03 -2.63 13.13
N ALA A 79 -8.44 -2.68 11.94
CA ALA A 79 -8.52 -1.64 10.93
C ALA A 79 -9.94 -1.46 10.36
N LEU A 80 -10.73 -2.55 10.31
CA LEU A 80 -12.13 -2.49 9.88
C LEU A 80 -12.99 -1.55 10.72
N ARG A 81 -12.70 -1.35 12.02
CA ARG A 81 -13.48 -0.49 12.94
C ARG A 81 -13.53 1.00 12.55
N GLY A 82 -13.16 1.36 11.39
CA GLY A 82 -13.27 2.72 10.83
C GLY A 82 -12.88 2.73 9.36
N GLY A 83 -12.10 1.75 8.93
CA GLY A 83 -11.64 1.61 7.55
C GLY A 83 -12.80 1.38 6.56
N TRP A 84 -13.89 0.75 6.98
CA TRP A 84 -15.08 0.58 6.12
C TRP A 84 -15.71 1.93 5.74
N ILE A 85 -15.70 2.93 6.64
CA ILE A 85 -16.22 4.28 6.34
C ILE A 85 -15.32 4.95 5.29
N ALA A 86 -14.00 4.81 5.44
CA ALA A 86 -13.05 5.30 4.44
C ALA A 86 -13.25 4.61 3.08
N GLY A 87 -13.51 3.30 3.09
CA GLY A 87 -13.86 2.55 1.88
C GLY A 87 -15.14 3.03 1.23
N LEU A 88 -16.19 3.24 2.02
CA LEU A 88 -17.48 3.76 1.52
C LEU A 88 -17.33 5.18 0.94
N ALA A 89 -16.57 6.06 1.60
CA ALA A 89 -16.27 7.40 1.09
C ALA A 89 -15.52 7.34 -0.25
N GLY A 90 -14.56 6.42 -0.39
CA GLY A 90 -13.88 6.18 -1.67
C GLY A 90 -14.82 5.73 -2.78
N TRP A 91 -15.77 4.86 -2.48
CA TRP A 91 -16.80 4.42 -3.42
C TRP A 91 -17.76 5.53 -3.80
N ALA A 92 -18.20 6.35 -2.83
CA ALA A 92 -19.04 7.51 -3.10
C ALA A 92 -18.33 8.51 -4.04
N ALA A 93 -17.04 8.75 -3.82
CA ALA A 93 -16.23 9.60 -4.70
C ALA A 93 -16.07 8.99 -6.10
N ALA A 94 -15.85 7.69 -6.20
CA ALA A 94 -15.75 7.01 -7.51
C ALA A 94 -17.09 7.06 -8.27
N LEU A 95 -18.21 6.88 -7.57
CA LEU A 95 -19.55 7.02 -8.15
C LEU A 95 -19.81 8.45 -8.63
N ALA A 96 -19.41 9.47 -7.86
CA ALA A 96 -19.53 10.87 -8.27
C ALA A 96 -18.75 11.13 -9.57
N VAL A 97 -17.50 10.68 -9.67
CA VAL A 97 -16.71 10.79 -10.91
C VAL A 97 -17.36 10.04 -12.06
N TRP A 98 -17.94 8.88 -11.82
CA TRP A 98 -18.67 8.15 -12.86
C TRP A 98 -19.87 8.95 -13.38
N VAL A 99 -20.64 9.59 -12.49
CA VAL A 99 -21.75 10.50 -12.86
C VAL A 99 -21.23 11.69 -13.65
N ASP A 100 -20.10 12.30 -13.23
CA ASP A 100 -19.48 13.40 -13.97
C ASP A 100 -19.09 12.98 -15.40
N VAL A 101 -18.55 11.78 -15.58
CA VAL A 101 -18.24 11.22 -16.91
C VAL A 101 -19.50 11.08 -17.76
N GLN A 102 -20.62 10.66 -17.19
CA GLN A 102 -21.88 10.56 -17.92
C GLN A 102 -22.42 11.94 -18.30
N ALA A 103 -22.27 12.95 -17.43
CA ALA A 103 -22.63 14.33 -17.73
C ALA A 103 -21.81 14.91 -18.89
N VAL A 104 -20.50 14.62 -18.92
CA VAL A 104 -19.62 14.99 -20.05
C VAL A 104 -20.09 14.34 -21.34
N ARG A 105 -20.41 13.04 -21.31
CA ARG A 105 -20.90 12.28 -22.48
C ARG A 105 -22.25 12.80 -22.99
N ALA A 106 -23.09 13.30 -22.08
CA ALA A 106 -24.38 13.91 -22.43
C ALA A 106 -24.26 15.32 -22.97
N GLY A 107 -23.04 15.89 -23.07
CA GLY A 107 -22.79 17.23 -23.61
C GLY A 107 -23.25 18.37 -22.71
N ILE A 108 -23.37 18.13 -21.38
CA ILE A 108 -23.79 19.17 -20.43
C ILE A 108 -22.73 20.27 -20.38
N PRO A 109 -23.11 21.57 -20.57
CA PRO A 109 -22.19 22.68 -20.48
C PRO A 109 -21.44 22.70 -19.14
N GLY A 110 -20.10 22.84 -19.17
CA GLY A 110 -19.26 22.81 -17.97
C GLY A 110 -18.89 21.41 -17.51
N GLY A 111 -19.47 20.32 -18.05
CA GLY A 111 -19.19 18.94 -17.72
C GLY A 111 -17.69 18.58 -17.70
N PRO A 112 -16.90 18.95 -18.74
CA PRO A 112 -15.46 18.65 -18.75
C PRO A 112 -14.68 19.24 -17.57
N VAL A 113 -15.03 20.45 -17.12
CA VAL A 113 -14.37 21.12 -16.00
C VAL A 113 -14.71 20.41 -14.68
N VAL A 114 -16.00 20.12 -14.45
CA VAL A 114 -16.46 19.42 -13.26
C VAL A 114 -15.86 18.01 -13.22
N GLY A 115 -15.88 17.28 -14.32
CA GLY A 115 -15.28 15.95 -14.42
C GLY A 115 -13.77 15.95 -14.16
N ALA A 116 -13.03 16.95 -14.66
CA ALA A 116 -11.61 17.08 -14.37
C ALA A 116 -11.35 17.32 -12.87
N VAL A 117 -12.10 18.24 -12.25
CA VAL A 117 -11.99 18.53 -10.81
C VAL A 117 -12.34 17.28 -9.99
N GLY A 118 -13.42 16.58 -10.32
CA GLY A 118 -13.82 15.33 -9.67
C GLY A 118 -12.75 14.25 -9.78
N LEU A 119 -12.14 14.07 -10.94
CA LEU A 119 -11.05 13.12 -11.16
C LEU A 119 -9.81 13.46 -10.31
N PHE A 120 -9.39 14.73 -10.27
CA PHE A 120 -8.27 15.16 -9.43
C PHE A 120 -8.57 14.97 -7.95
N ALA A 121 -9.79 15.25 -7.51
CA ALA A 121 -10.22 15.00 -6.13
C ALA A 121 -10.19 13.50 -5.78
N LEU A 122 -10.65 12.62 -6.69
CA LEU A 122 -10.58 11.17 -6.51
C LEU A 122 -9.14 10.68 -6.42
N ILE A 123 -8.26 11.14 -7.30
CA ILE A 123 -6.83 10.78 -7.26
C ILE A 123 -6.22 11.22 -5.92
N GLY A 124 -6.48 12.45 -5.47
CA GLY A 124 -6.04 12.96 -4.19
C GLY A 124 -6.55 12.13 -3.00
N LEU A 125 -7.81 11.72 -3.05
CA LEU A 125 -8.42 10.86 -2.02
C LEU A 125 -7.78 9.46 -1.97
N VAL A 126 -7.52 8.86 -3.13
CA VAL A 126 -6.84 7.56 -3.23
C VAL A 126 -5.43 7.65 -2.66
N VAL A 127 -4.65 8.67 -3.04
CA VAL A 127 -3.29 8.87 -2.50
C VAL A 127 -3.32 9.10 -0.99
N ALA A 128 -4.23 9.96 -0.51
CA ALA A 128 -4.40 10.19 0.94
C ALA A 128 -4.81 8.91 1.67
N GLY A 129 -5.69 8.10 1.08
CA GLY A 129 -6.08 6.80 1.62
C GLY A 129 -4.91 5.82 1.73
N LEU A 130 -4.07 5.72 0.70
CA LEU A 130 -2.88 4.87 0.70
C LEU A 130 -1.86 5.33 1.77
N ARG A 131 -1.62 6.63 1.88
CA ARG A 131 -0.73 7.22 2.91
C ARG A 131 -1.27 6.97 4.32
N ALA A 132 -2.56 7.19 4.54
CA ALA A 132 -3.21 6.94 5.84
C ALA A 132 -3.09 5.46 6.24
N ALA A 133 -3.38 4.56 5.30
CA ALA A 133 -3.29 3.12 5.53
C ALA A 133 -1.84 2.65 5.77
N ALA A 134 -0.86 3.25 5.10
CA ALA A 134 0.56 2.93 5.28
C ALA A 134 1.07 3.22 6.69
N VAL A 135 0.54 4.24 7.37
CA VAL A 135 0.94 4.62 8.73
C VAL A 135 -0.03 4.18 9.82
N TRP A 136 -1.09 3.46 9.43
CA TRP A 136 -2.11 3.01 10.36
C TRP A 136 -1.55 2.07 11.45
N GLU A 137 -2.08 2.23 12.68
CA GLU A 137 -1.80 1.39 13.83
C GLU A 137 -3.09 1.10 14.61
N PRO A 138 -3.15 -0.01 15.37
CA PRO A 138 -4.33 -0.33 16.20
C PRO A 138 -4.66 0.80 17.16
N GLY A 139 -5.94 1.21 17.15
CA GLY A 139 -6.42 2.32 17.96
C GLY A 139 -6.29 3.70 17.30
N ALA A 140 -5.60 3.82 16.16
CA ALA A 140 -5.51 5.10 15.45
C ALA A 140 -6.84 5.49 14.80
N SER A 141 -7.16 6.78 14.87
CA SER A 141 -8.35 7.38 14.26
C SER A 141 -8.18 7.52 12.74
N TRP A 142 -8.98 6.83 11.94
CA TRP A 142 -8.97 6.97 10.49
C TRP A 142 -9.20 8.39 10.01
N ARG A 143 -10.04 9.15 10.72
CA ARG A 143 -10.34 10.54 10.38
C ARG A 143 -9.10 11.43 10.50
N GLU A 144 -8.36 11.27 11.59
CA GLU A 144 -7.12 12.03 11.83
C GLU A 144 -6.03 11.63 10.84
N LEU A 145 -5.89 10.32 10.58
CA LEU A 145 -4.92 9.81 9.59
C LEU A 145 -5.22 10.34 8.19
N LEU A 146 -6.47 10.32 7.74
CA LEU A 146 -6.87 10.84 6.44
C LEU A 146 -6.64 12.36 6.34
N GLY A 147 -6.95 13.11 7.39
CA GLY A 147 -6.68 14.55 7.45
C GLY A 147 -5.20 14.89 7.36
N ALA A 148 -4.36 14.16 8.11
CA ALA A 148 -2.92 14.32 8.07
C ALA A 148 -2.34 13.88 6.70
N ALA A 149 -2.81 12.76 6.15
CA ALA A 149 -2.40 12.25 4.86
C ALA A 149 -2.80 13.19 3.71
N GLY A 150 -3.99 13.78 3.75
CA GLY A 150 -4.44 14.78 2.78
C GLY A 150 -3.50 15.98 2.70
N ARG A 151 -3.09 16.51 3.86
CA ARG A 151 -2.08 17.61 3.91
C ARG A 151 -0.74 17.17 3.31
N ARG A 152 -0.25 15.97 3.63
CA ARG A 152 1.00 15.43 3.08
C ARG A 152 0.91 15.18 1.58
N THR A 153 -0.26 14.82 1.06
CA THR A 153 -0.48 14.63 -0.38
C THR A 153 -0.21 15.90 -1.17
N VAL A 154 -0.58 17.05 -0.61
CA VAL A 154 -0.32 18.37 -1.22
C VAL A 154 1.12 18.83 -1.01
N LEU A 155 1.69 18.59 0.17
CA LEU A 155 3.03 19.08 0.54
C LEU A 155 4.18 18.24 -0.03
N ASP A 156 3.92 16.97 -0.42
CA ASP A 156 4.91 16.08 -1.03
C ASP A 156 4.41 15.58 -2.40
N PRO A 157 4.52 16.41 -3.45
CA PRO A 157 4.06 16.03 -4.78
C PRO A 157 4.85 14.85 -5.35
N ALA A 158 6.17 14.76 -5.08
CA ALA A 158 6.99 13.67 -5.60
C ALA A 158 6.54 12.29 -5.09
N GLY A 159 6.28 12.18 -3.77
CA GLY A 159 5.71 10.95 -3.19
C GLY A 159 4.30 10.67 -3.70
N SER A 160 3.49 11.70 -3.92
CA SER A 160 2.14 11.56 -4.46
C SER A 160 2.16 11.03 -5.89
N PHE A 161 3.03 11.54 -6.77
CA PHE A 161 3.20 11.03 -8.14
C PHE A 161 3.66 9.58 -8.17
N LEU A 162 4.56 9.18 -7.27
CA LEU A 162 4.99 7.78 -7.15
C LEU A 162 3.81 6.87 -6.82
N LEU A 163 2.96 7.27 -5.87
CA LEU A 163 1.77 6.49 -5.48
C LEU A 163 0.72 6.46 -6.59
N VAL A 164 0.49 7.56 -7.29
CA VAL A 164 -0.38 7.60 -8.48
C VAL A 164 0.13 6.64 -9.55
N GLY A 165 1.44 6.64 -9.83
CA GLY A 165 2.07 5.69 -10.75
C GLY A 165 1.85 4.24 -10.32
N GLY A 166 2.03 3.94 -9.03
CA GLY A 166 1.74 2.61 -8.47
C GLY A 166 0.30 2.18 -8.68
N VAL A 167 -0.66 3.06 -8.39
CA VAL A 167 -2.09 2.79 -8.62
C VAL A 167 -2.39 2.58 -10.10
N ALA A 168 -1.80 3.38 -10.98
CA ALA A 168 -1.95 3.22 -12.42
C ALA A 168 -1.43 1.85 -12.90
N VAL A 169 -0.28 1.40 -12.38
CA VAL A 169 0.25 0.06 -12.69
C VAL A 169 -0.68 -1.04 -12.20
N VAL A 170 -1.26 -0.92 -10.98
CA VAL A 170 -2.29 -1.88 -10.49
C VAL A 170 -3.49 -1.89 -11.43
N ALA A 171 -4.01 -0.73 -11.80
CA ALA A 171 -5.19 -0.62 -12.68
C ALA A 171 -4.92 -1.22 -14.07
N CYS A 172 -3.77 -0.90 -14.67
CA CYS A 172 -3.36 -1.49 -15.94
C CYS A 172 -3.17 -3.01 -15.83
N SER A 173 -2.52 -3.48 -14.76
CA SER A 173 -2.32 -4.91 -14.53
C SER A 173 -3.65 -5.65 -14.38
N ALA A 174 -4.60 -5.07 -13.64
CA ALA A 174 -5.93 -5.63 -13.46
C ALA A 174 -6.74 -5.68 -14.77
N TRP A 175 -6.52 -4.68 -15.65
CA TRP A 175 -7.20 -4.61 -16.95
C TRP A 175 -6.73 -5.69 -17.92
N PHE A 176 -5.41 -5.94 -18.00
CA PHE A 176 -4.85 -6.89 -18.95
C PHE A 176 -4.78 -8.32 -18.40
N ILE A 177 -4.36 -8.49 -17.15
CA ILE A 177 -4.16 -9.80 -16.52
C ILE A 177 -4.50 -9.67 -15.04
N LEU A 178 -5.73 -9.96 -14.66
CA LEU A 178 -6.23 -9.83 -13.29
C LEU A 178 -5.31 -10.49 -12.23
N PRO A 179 -4.74 -11.68 -12.42
CA PRO A 179 -3.81 -12.27 -11.46
C PRO A 179 -2.53 -11.46 -11.23
N LEU A 180 -2.10 -10.63 -12.21
CA LEU A 180 -0.89 -9.82 -12.10
C LEU A 180 -1.10 -8.60 -11.18
N ALA A 181 -2.32 -8.14 -11.00
CA ALA A 181 -2.64 -7.06 -10.07
C ALA A 181 -2.32 -7.44 -8.61
N VAL A 182 -2.42 -8.71 -8.25
CA VAL A 182 -2.20 -9.21 -6.89
C VAL A 182 -0.78 -8.94 -6.38
N PRO A 183 0.30 -9.36 -7.08
CA PRO A 183 1.66 -9.05 -6.65
C PRO A 183 1.95 -7.54 -6.65
N VAL A 184 1.36 -6.78 -7.58
CA VAL A 184 1.57 -5.33 -7.67
C VAL A 184 0.97 -4.61 -6.46
N LEU A 185 -0.13 -5.09 -5.87
CA LEU A 185 -0.68 -4.54 -4.63
C LEU A 185 0.33 -4.58 -3.47
N GLY A 186 1.08 -5.68 -3.33
CA GLY A 186 2.16 -5.79 -2.35
C GLY A 186 3.28 -4.78 -2.59
N ALA A 187 3.66 -4.58 -3.85
CA ALA A 187 4.67 -3.59 -4.23
C ALA A 187 4.20 -2.14 -3.95
N VAL A 188 2.91 -1.83 -4.18
CA VAL A 188 2.34 -0.51 -3.84
C VAL A 188 2.31 -0.29 -2.33
N ALA A 189 2.01 -1.32 -1.53
CA ALA A 189 2.08 -1.24 -0.08
C ALA A 189 3.51 -0.93 0.40
N ALA A 190 4.52 -1.59 -0.17
CA ALA A 190 5.92 -1.32 0.12
C ALA A 190 6.35 0.09 -0.33
N ALA A 191 5.90 0.55 -1.51
CA ALA A 191 6.17 1.89 -2.00
C ALA A 191 5.53 2.98 -1.11
N ALA A 192 4.30 2.77 -0.64
CA ALA A 192 3.62 3.68 0.27
C ALA A 192 4.39 3.82 1.60
N LEU A 193 4.90 2.71 2.14
CA LEU A 193 5.77 2.74 3.32
C LEU A 193 7.05 3.52 3.07
N ALA A 194 7.75 3.27 1.96
CA ALA A 194 8.99 3.95 1.63
C ALA A 194 8.80 5.47 1.45
N VAL A 195 7.66 5.90 0.89
CA VAL A 195 7.29 7.32 0.76
C VAL A 195 7.10 7.95 2.13
N GLU A 196 6.38 7.29 3.04
CA GLU A 196 6.13 7.82 4.39
C GLU A 196 7.41 7.85 5.24
N GLU A 197 8.27 6.85 5.14
CA GLU A 197 9.57 6.85 5.83
C GLU A 197 10.47 7.98 5.34
N ARG A 198 10.54 8.23 4.04
CA ARG A 198 11.30 9.36 3.48
C ARG A 198 10.81 10.71 4.03
N GLY A 199 9.50 10.87 4.21
CA GLY A 199 8.91 12.09 4.75
C GLY A 199 9.22 12.33 6.22
N ARG A 200 9.56 11.29 7.00
CA ARG A 200 9.95 11.40 8.41
C ARG A 200 11.40 11.87 8.61
N HIS A 201 12.25 11.72 7.61
CA HIS A 201 13.66 12.08 7.64
C HIS A 201 13.96 13.47 7.04
N ARG A 202 12.94 14.17 6.58
CA ARG A 202 13.01 15.57 6.12
C ARG A 202 12.44 16.54 7.15
#